data_e5d14d8151675da4a808f94eaaf4432a
#
_entry.id   e5d14d8151675da4a808f94eaaf4432a
#
_cell.length_a   1.000
_cell.length_b   1.000
_cell.length_c   1.000
_cell.angle_alpha   90.00
_cell.angle_beta   90.00
_cell.angle_gamma   90.00
#
_symmetry.space_group_name_H-M   'P 1'
#
loop_
_entity.id
_entity.type
_entity.pdbx_description
1 polymer ?
#
loop_
_entity_poly.entity_id
_entity_poly.type
_entity_poly.pdbx_seq_one_letter_code
_entity_poly.pdbx_strand_id
1 'polypeptide(L)'
;MRAHLVVERRCEKLFEGEVVAEIFAGRRRNTEAQTELIAVGFVVPEFGEMFQRFGRDRNNRFADATSATVAGKRFEGTHARKATVSQMSTDSNHISTELRADVDLISSVIRTADLRSPVAACPDWDLRQLVEHTGSVHRWATHAIIHGSQPPTDTNFSPGPDDNLAVWIVDGTTALIDALAAAGPEAETWHPFPLEQKVWVWGRRLALETAMHRWDAQTAAGLEAMLDPELSSTGIGEYLEMGLPRILARADVPPPSASLHVHCTDVSGEWLVWSDNGSYRMLPVHDKGDAALRAPAADIWLVLMGRLDRSEVDIVGDPAAADAWLDLPDW
;
A
#
# COMPACT_ATOMS: atom_id res chain seq x y z
N MET A 1 -6.85 27.37 8.03
CA MET A 1 -7.02 26.69 9.32
C MET A 1 -7.91 25.44 9.23
N ARG A 2 -8.39 25.04 8.04
CA ARG A 2 -9.14 23.80 7.79
C ARG A 2 -8.33 22.72 7.04
N ALA A 3 -7.22 23.08 6.41
CA ALA A 3 -6.38 22.14 5.67
C ALA A 3 -5.51 21.24 6.58
N HIS A 4 -5.14 21.71 7.78
CA HIS A 4 -4.35 20.91 8.74
C HIS A 4 -5.13 19.75 9.38
N LEU A 5 -6.47 19.80 9.38
CA LEU A 5 -7.29 18.77 10.03
C LEU A 5 -7.53 17.52 9.17
N VAL A 6 -7.24 17.58 7.88
CA VAL A 6 -7.46 16.47 6.95
C VAL A 6 -6.25 15.52 6.92
N VAL A 7 -5.05 16.05 7.13
CA VAL A 7 -3.81 15.25 7.13
C VAL A 7 -3.68 14.41 8.42
N GLU A 8 -4.21 14.90 9.56
CA GLU A 8 -4.07 14.24 10.86
C GLU A 8 -4.80 12.89 11.01
N ARG A 9 -5.63 12.48 10.06
CA ARG A 9 -6.42 11.24 10.19
C ARG A 9 -6.00 10.09 9.28
N ARG A 10 -4.97 10.27 8.45
CA ARG A 10 -4.73 9.34 7.34
C ARG A 10 -3.91 8.08 7.65
N CYS A 11 -3.06 8.07 8.64
CA CYS A 11 -2.29 6.87 9.00
C CYS A 11 -2.84 6.07 10.19
N GLU A 12 -3.62 6.68 11.11
CA GLU A 12 -4.18 5.99 12.28
C GLU A 12 -5.00 4.74 11.94
N LYS A 13 -5.59 4.69 10.76
CA LYS A 13 -6.52 3.61 10.39
C LYS A 13 -5.91 2.45 9.62
N LEU A 14 -4.66 2.56 9.25
CA LEU A 14 -3.97 1.43 8.63
C LEU A 14 -3.79 0.25 9.59
N PHE A 15 -3.86 0.51 10.90
CA PHE A 15 -3.47 -0.44 11.95
C PHE A 15 -4.44 -0.60 13.13
N GLU A 16 -5.53 0.20 13.24
CA GLU A 16 -6.51 0.01 14.29
C GLU A 16 -7.56 -1.05 13.95
N GLY A 17 -7.32 -2.27 14.41
CA GLY A 17 -8.40 -3.18 14.78
C GLY A 17 -8.81 -2.83 16.21
N GLU A 18 -10.08 -2.48 16.46
CA GLU A 18 -10.62 -2.26 17.79
C GLU A 18 -10.26 -3.44 18.71
N VAL A 19 -9.35 -3.21 19.64
CA VAL A 19 -9.21 -4.04 20.84
C VAL A 19 -10.23 -3.51 21.85
N VAL A 20 -11.32 -4.24 21.99
CA VAL A 20 -12.31 -4.05 23.04
C VAL A 20 -11.60 -4.05 24.38
N ALA A 21 -11.67 -2.91 25.07
CA ALA A 21 -11.26 -2.75 26.45
C ALA A 21 -12.22 -3.53 27.38
N GLU A 22 -11.96 -4.82 27.56
CA GLU A 22 -12.51 -5.62 28.63
C GLU A 22 -11.47 -6.62 29.11
N ILE A 23 -10.59 -6.21 29.98
CA ILE A 23 -9.94 -7.02 31.03
C ILE A 23 -9.13 -6.04 31.91
N PHE A 24 -9.78 -5.30 32.80
CA PHE A 24 -9.21 -4.86 34.07
C PHE A 24 -10.30 -4.54 35.09
N ALA A 25 -10.96 -5.56 35.57
CA ALA A 25 -11.66 -5.53 36.85
C ALA A 25 -11.42 -6.87 37.56
N GLY A 26 -10.52 -6.89 38.50
CA GLY A 26 -10.51 -7.98 39.45
C GLY A 26 -9.19 -8.41 40.00
N ARG A 27 -8.88 -7.82 41.16
CA ARG A 27 -8.15 -8.36 42.31
C ARG A 27 -6.69 -7.97 42.52
N ARG A 28 -6.56 -6.99 43.43
CA ARG A 28 -5.38 -6.83 44.29
C ARG A 28 -5.24 -8.03 45.22
N ARG A 29 -4.00 -8.52 45.40
CA ARG A 29 -3.36 -8.81 46.70
C ARG A 29 -1.88 -9.21 46.52
N ASN A 30 -1.02 -8.35 47.08
CA ASN A 30 0.24 -8.57 47.84
C ASN A 30 1.20 -9.71 47.39
N THR A 31 2.47 -9.41 47.10
CA THR A 31 3.63 -9.31 48.02
C THR A 31 4.94 -9.16 47.25
N GLU A 32 5.74 -8.22 47.72
CA GLU A 32 7.22 -8.13 47.78
C GLU A 32 8.12 -8.58 46.61
N ALA A 33 8.84 -7.57 46.10
CA ALA A 33 10.26 -7.55 45.75
C ALA A 33 10.80 -8.57 44.73
N GLN A 34 10.98 -8.09 43.51
CA GLN A 34 12.25 -8.23 42.77
C GLN A 34 12.24 -7.25 41.59
N THR A 35 13.26 -6.37 41.58
CA THR A 35 13.53 -5.44 40.51
C THR A 35 14.20 -6.20 39.38
N GLU A 36 13.45 -6.61 38.36
CA GLU A 36 14.01 -7.02 37.09
C GLU A 36 13.59 -5.99 36.04
N LEU A 37 14.60 -5.44 35.39
CA LEU A 37 14.41 -4.61 34.18
C LEU A 37 13.67 -5.45 33.15
N ILE A 38 12.38 -5.19 32.99
CA ILE A 38 11.64 -5.68 31.84
C ILE A 38 11.95 -4.72 30.68
N ALA A 39 12.80 -5.20 29.78
CA ALA A 39 12.87 -4.62 28.44
C ALA A 39 11.47 -4.71 27.83
N VAL A 40 10.78 -3.58 27.72
CA VAL A 40 9.51 -3.49 27.00
C VAL A 40 9.85 -3.58 25.52
N GLY A 41 9.96 -4.82 25.03
CA GLY A 41 9.90 -5.09 23.62
C GLY A 41 8.50 -4.74 23.15
N PHE A 42 8.35 -3.69 22.36
CA PHE A 42 7.13 -3.45 21.60
C PHE A 42 6.99 -4.61 20.61
N VAL A 43 6.28 -5.64 21.00
CA VAL A 43 5.72 -6.61 20.06
C VAL A 43 4.65 -5.86 19.30
N VAL A 44 4.79 -5.74 17.99
CA VAL A 44 3.75 -5.26 17.09
C VAL A 44 2.81 -6.45 16.81
N PRO A 45 1.69 -6.63 17.57
CA PRO A 45 0.80 -7.79 17.43
C PRO A 45 -0.05 -7.74 16.14
N GLU A 46 0.02 -6.64 15.40
CA GLU A 46 -1.01 -6.22 14.45
C GLU A 46 -0.91 -6.85 13.07
N PHE A 47 0.25 -7.34 12.66
CA PHE A 47 0.39 -7.98 11.34
C PHE A 47 -0.40 -9.29 11.21
N GLY A 48 -0.48 -10.08 12.26
CA GLY A 48 -1.19 -11.37 12.23
C GLY A 48 -2.71 -11.25 12.18
N GLU A 49 -3.30 -10.30 12.91
CA GLU A 49 -4.75 -10.16 13.01
C GLU A 49 -5.37 -9.44 11.80
N MET A 50 -4.66 -8.47 11.22
CA MET A 50 -5.09 -7.78 10.01
C MET A 50 -5.33 -8.76 8.86
N PHE A 51 -4.54 -9.82 8.77
CA PHE A 51 -4.60 -10.79 7.68
C PHE A 51 -5.43 -12.04 7.98
N GLN A 52 -5.69 -12.37 9.24
CA GLN A 52 -6.57 -13.52 9.59
C GLN A 52 -8.03 -13.31 9.17
N ARG A 53 -8.50 -12.06 9.02
CA ARG A 53 -9.85 -11.76 8.51
C ARG A 53 -10.02 -12.06 7.03
N PHE A 54 -8.94 -12.08 6.23
CA PHE A 54 -9.00 -12.39 4.79
C PHE A 54 -9.21 -13.87 4.47
N GLY A 55 -8.78 -14.78 5.33
CA GLY A 55 -8.86 -16.22 5.07
C GLY A 55 -10.26 -16.82 5.20
N ARG A 56 -11.26 -16.08 5.68
CA ARG A 56 -12.61 -16.62 5.93
C ARG A 56 -13.65 -16.29 4.88
N ASP A 57 -13.42 -15.33 4.00
CA ASP A 57 -14.42 -14.98 2.97
C ASP A 57 -14.04 -15.56 1.61
N ARG A 58 -14.24 -16.88 1.46
CA ARG A 58 -14.03 -17.63 0.20
C ARG A 58 -15.11 -17.36 -0.87
N ASN A 59 -16.01 -16.42 -0.66
CA ASN A 59 -17.11 -16.12 -1.57
C ASN A 59 -17.01 -14.78 -2.29
N ASN A 60 -15.83 -14.16 -2.36
CA ASN A 60 -15.66 -12.96 -3.17
C ASN A 60 -15.64 -13.36 -4.65
N ARG A 61 -16.82 -13.35 -5.26
CA ARG A 61 -17.03 -13.58 -6.69
C ARG A 61 -16.54 -12.35 -7.44
N PHE A 62 -15.29 -12.36 -7.85
CA PHE A 62 -14.88 -11.54 -8.99
C PHE A 62 -15.57 -12.13 -10.21
N ALA A 63 -16.69 -11.53 -10.60
CA ALA A 63 -17.41 -11.97 -11.78
C ALA A 63 -16.56 -11.69 -13.01
N ASP A 64 -16.29 -12.72 -13.79
CA ASP A 64 -15.73 -12.62 -15.13
C ASP A 64 -16.60 -11.64 -15.94
N ALA A 65 -16.09 -10.40 -16.10
CA ALA A 65 -16.79 -9.34 -16.81
C ALA A 65 -16.59 -9.52 -18.32
N THR A 66 -17.38 -10.39 -18.92
CA THR A 66 -17.44 -10.51 -20.39
C THR A 66 -18.30 -9.43 -21.07
N SER A 67 -19.08 -8.68 -20.32
CA SER A 67 -19.75 -7.46 -20.80
C SER A 67 -20.06 -6.52 -19.64
N ALA A 68 -19.76 -5.23 -19.78
CA ALA A 68 -20.12 -4.18 -18.85
C ALA A 68 -20.86 -3.05 -19.58
N THR A 69 -21.79 -2.38 -18.91
CA THR A 69 -22.51 -1.23 -19.47
C THR A 69 -22.20 0.00 -18.63
N VAL A 70 -21.62 1.03 -19.25
CA VAL A 70 -21.37 2.33 -18.64
C VAL A 70 -22.18 3.38 -19.39
N ALA A 71 -22.97 4.18 -18.69
CA ALA A 71 -23.79 5.27 -19.27
C ALA A 71 -24.60 4.84 -20.52
N GLY A 72 -25.16 3.62 -20.52
CA GLY A 72 -25.95 3.08 -21.64
C GLY A 72 -25.14 2.52 -22.80
N LYS A 73 -23.81 2.53 -22.75
CA LYS A 73 -22.94 1.88 -23.72
C LYS A 73 -22.64 0.44 -23.25
N ARG A 74 -22.93 -0.52 -24.10
CA ARG A 74 -22.57 -1.92 -23.89
C ARG A 74 -21.15 -2.13 -24.42
N PHE A 75 -20.23 -2.50 -23.54
CA PHE A 75 -18.91 -2.96 -23.93
C PHE A 75 -19.00 -4.46 -24.24
N GLU A 76 -19.09 -4.80 -25.52
CA GLU A 76 -18.90 -6.18 -25.94
C GLU A 76 -17.40 -6.42 -26.08
N GLY A 77 -16.90 -7.41 -25.35
CA GLY A 77 -15.50 -7.82 -25.35
C GLY A 77 -15.04 -8.41 -26.67
N THR A 78 -14.94 -7.57 -27.71
CA THR A 78 -14.14 -7.89 -28.87
C THR A 78 -12.74 -7.34 -28.64
N HIS A 79 -11.84 -8.25 -28.19
CA HIS A 79 -10.40 -8.01 -28.04
C HIS A 79 -10.01 -6.98 -26.96
N ALA A 80 -10.66 -6.95 -25.80
CA ALA A 80 -9.91 -6.69 -24.59
C ALA A 80 -8.84 -7.81 -24.53
N ARG A 81 -7.71 -7.64 -25.24
CA ARG A 81 -6.48 -8.25 -24.75
C ARG A 81 -6.55 -7.94 -23.25
N LYS A 82 -6.33 -8.97 -22.44
CA LYS A 82 -5.96 -8.78 -21.05
C LYS A 82 -4.78 -7.81 -21.05
N ALA A 83 -5.07 -6.52 -21.20
CA ALA A 83 -4.21 -5.46 -20.74
C ALA A 83 -4.39 -5.53 -19.22
N THR A 84 -3.84 -6.58 -18.67
CA THR A 84 -3.57 -6.71 -17.28
C THR A 84 -2.83 -5.43 -16.91
N VAL A 85 -3.17 -4.82 -15.77
CA VAL A 85 -2.38 -3.85 -15.01
C VAL A 85 -0.94 -4.37 -14.77
N SER A 86 -0.57 -5.41 -15.38
CA SER A 86 0.64 -6.20 -15.36
C SER A 86 1.54 -5.90 -16.53
N GLN A 87 1.92 -4.63 -16.71
CA GLN A 87 3.12 -4.32 -17.47
C GLN A 87 4.01 -3.33 -16.71
N MET A 88 4.02 -3.37 -15.40
CA MET A 88 5.32 -3.35 -14.76
C MET A 88 6.00 -4.63 -15.25
N SER A 89 7.10 -4.48 -15.91
CA SER A 89 7.95 -5.59 -16.27
C SER A 89 7.97 -6.59 -15.12
N THR A 90 7.47 -7.81 -15.33
CA THR A 90 7.73 -8.96 -14.45
C THR A 90 9.22 -9.30 -14.50
N ASP A 91 10.02 -8.40 -15.08
CA ASP A 91 11.46 -8.47 -15.10
C ASP A 91 11.96 -8.29 -13.66
N SER A 92 12.26 -9.43 -13.06
CA SER A 92 12.82 -9.51 -11.70
C SER A 92 14.07 -8.64 -11.54
N ASN A 93 14.79 -8.35 -12.64
CA ASN A 93 15.96 -7.48 -12.62
C ASN A 93 15.57 -6.02 -12.42
N HIS A 94 14.49 -5.56 -13.05
CA HIS A 94 14.01 -4.19 -12.89
C HIS A 94 13.52 -3.96 -11.45
N ILE A 95 12.64 -4.85 -10.94
CA ILE A 95 12.15 -4.80 -9.56
C ILE A 95 13.31 -4.79 -8.55
N SER A 96 14.31 -5.65 -8.75
CA SER A 96 15.47 -5.73 -7.87
C SER A 96 16.32 -4.45 -7.90
N THR A 97 16.42 -3.80 -9.06
CA THR A 97 17.15 -2.54 -9.24
C THR A 97 16.44 -1.41 -8.52
N GLU A 98 15.11 -1.28 -8.68
CA GLU A 98 14.29 -0.27 -8.00
C GLU A 98 14.36 -0.43 -6.48
N LEU A 99 14.11 -1.64 -5.96
CA LEU A 99 14.18 -1.94 -4.54
C LEU A 99 15.53 -1.55 -3.93
N ARG A 100 16.62 -1.85 -4.63
CA ARG A 100 17.98 -1.52 -4.17
C ARG A 100 18.21 -0.02 -4.17
N ALA A 101 17.84 0.68 -5.24
CA ALA A 101 18.01 2.11 -5.36
C ALA A 101 17.22 2.86 -4.28
N ASP A 102 15.96 2.49 -4.05
CA ASP A 102 15.11 3.13 -3.05
C ASP A 102 15.61 2.89 -1.62
N VAL A 103 16.05 1.66 -1.30
CA VAL A 103 16.60 1.36 0.03
C VAL A 103 17.95 2.03 0.27
N ASP A 104 18.79 2.16 -0.74
CA ASP A 104 20.04 2.91 -0.62
C ASP A 104 19.76 4.40 -0.30
N LEU A 105 18.73 4.98 -0.91
CA LEU A 105 18.27 6.34 -0.57
C LEU A 105 17.72 6.42 0.85
N ILE A 106 16.86 5.50 1.28
CA ILE A 106 16.39 5.42 2.68
C ILE A 106 17.58 5.31 3.63
N SER A 107 18.51 4.40 3.37
CA SER A 107 19.72 4.20 4.17
C SER A 107 20.57 5.48 4.25
N SER A 108 20.68 6.23 3.15
CA SER A 108 21.38 7.51 3.11
C SER A 108 20.69 8.57 3.98
N VAL A 109 19.35 8.69 3.88
CA VAL A 109 18.57 9.64 4.68
C VAL A 109 18.77 9.38 6.18
N ILE A 110 18.58 8.15 6.63
CA ILE A 110 18.65 7.82 8.07
C ILE A 110 20.04 7.90 8.69
N ARG A 111 21.09 7.96 7.88
CA ARG A 111 22.46 8.21 8.38
C ARG A 111 22.68 9.65 8.81
N THR A 112 21.89 10.59 8.35
CA THR A 112 22.11 12.03 8.51
C THR A 112 20.90 12.77 9.11
N ALA A 113 19.68 12.24 8.96
CA ALA A 113 18.47 12.84 9.48
C ALA A 113 18.25 12.52 10.97
N ASP A 114 17.46 13.35 11.63
CA ASP A 114 16.93 13.00 12.95
C ASP A 114 15.86 11.91 12.80
N LEU A 115 16.14 10.74 13.40
CA LEU A 115 15.22 9.59 13.35
C LEU A 115 13.87 9.83 14.05
N ARG A 116 13.74 10.93 14.80
CA ARG A 116 12.49 11.37 15.42
C ARG A 116 11.71 12.37 14.57
N SER A 117 12.19 12.69 13.36
CA SER A 117 11.45 13.54 12.43
C SER A 117 10.10 12.91 12.14
N PRO A 118 8.98 13.65 12.32
CA PRO A 118 7.64 13.11 12.06
C PRO A 118 7.45 12.86 10.58
N VAL A 119 6.75 11.77 10.25
CA VAL A 119 6.36 11.42 8.88
C VAL A 119 4.97 11.99 8.62
N ALA A 120 4.87 13.02 7.78
CA ALA A 120 3.63 13.76 7.58
C ALA A 120 2.45 12.89 7.09
N ALA A 121 2.74 11.91 6.25
CA ALA A 121 1.74 10.98 5.71
C ALA A 121 1.35 9.87 6.71
N CYS A 122 2.15 9.67 7.77
CA CYS A 122 1.94 8.69 8.82
C CYS A 122 2.04 9.39 10.18
N PRO A 123 0.99 10.10 10.66
CA PRO A 123 1.07 11.05 11.78
C PRO A 123 1.60 10.47 13.09
N ASP A 124 1.42 9.16 13.32
CA ASP A 124 1.90 8.47 14.52
C ASP A 124 3.31 7.91 14.37
N TRP A 125 3.93 8.11 13.20
CA TRP A 125 5.26 7.60 12.92
C TRP A 125 6.31 8.70 12.88
N ASP A 126 7.44 8.37 13.44
CA ASP A 126 8.70 9.04 13.15
C ASP A 126 9.48 8.26 12.06
N LEU A 127 10.59 8.86 11.62
CA LEU A 127 11.43 8.27 10.57
C LEU A 127 11.99 6.89 10.99
N ARG A 128 12.25 6.68 12.29
CA ARG A 128 12.69 5.38 12.81
C ARG A 128 11.60 4.31 12.59
N GLN A 129 10.38 4.61 12.97
CA GLN A 129 9.24 3.69 12.85
C GLN A 129 8.92 3.38 11.38
N LEU A 130 9.03 4.37 10.48
CA LEU A 130 8.91 4.16 9.05
C LEU A 130 9.92 3.13 8.53
N VAL A 131 11.19 3.25 8.93
CA VAL A 131 12.25 2.32 8.50
C VAL A 131 12.07 0.94 9.11
N GLU A 132 11.67 0.87 10.38
CA GLU A 132 11.36 -0.39 11.07
C GLU A 132 10.19 -1.11 10.39
N HIS A 133 9.15 -0.39 10.00
CA HIS A 133 8.04 -0.92 9.24
C HIS A 133 8.52 -1.50 7.90
N THR A 134 9.15 -0.68 7.06
CA THR A 134 9.58 -1.08 5.71
C THR A 134 10.47 -2.32 5.75
N GLY A 135 11.49 -2.33 6.61
CA GLY A 135 12.40 -3.46 6.72
C GLY A 135 11.78 -4.71 7.33
N SER A 136 10.77 -4.56 8.21
CA SER A 136 9.99 -5.69 8.74
C SER A 136 9.11 -6.33 7.68
N VAL A 137 8.47 -5.51 6.83
CA VAL A 137 7.68 -5.99 5.69
C VAL A 137 8.54 -6.74 4.69
N HIS A 138 9.76 -6.27 4.41
CA HIS A 138 10.70 -6.98 3.54
C HIS A 138 11.03 -8.38 4.08
N ARG A 139 11.29 -8.52 5.39
CA ARG A 139 11.60 -9.80 6.01
C ARG A 139 10.39 -10.72 6.06
N TRP A 140 9.22 -10.15 6.30
CA TRP A 140 7.97 -10.90 6.29
C TRP A 140 7.67 -11.50 4.90
N ALA A 141 7.82 -10.73 3.85
CA ALA A 141 7.68 -11.20 2.48
C ALA A 141 8.77 -12.22 2.09
N THR A 142 10.02 -11.99 2.51
CA THR A 142 11.12 -12.96 2.33
C THR A 142 10.76 -14.30 2.92
N HIS A 143 10.22 -14.32 4.16
CA HIS A 143 9.76 -15.56 4.79
C HIS A 143 8.67 -16.23 3.95
N ALA A 144 7.65 -15.46 3.53
CA ALA A 144 6.55 -16.00 2.74
C ALA A 144 7.02 -16.61 1.40
N ILE A 145 7.95 -15.95 0.72
CA ILE A 145 8.53 -16.44 -0.54
C ILE A 145 9.32 -17.74 -0.34
N ILE A 146 10.17 -17.79 0.70
CA ILE A 146 11.04 -18.95 0.95
C ILE A 146 10.22 -20.16 1.41
N HIS A 147 9.21 -19.97 2.25
CA HIS A 147 8.46 -21.04 2.88
C HIS A 147 7.09 -21.33 2.23
N GLY A 148 6.64 -20.51 1.28
CA GLY A 148 5.34 -20.63 0.63
C GLY A 148 4.14 -20.42 1.58
N SER A 149 4.36 -19.87 2.76
CA SER A 149 3.36 -19.76 3.84
C SER A 149 3.50 -18.48 4.63
N GLN A 150 2.40 -18.09 5.28
CA GLN A 150 2.44 -17.00 6.26
C GLN A 150 3.43 -17.32 7.38
N PRO A 151 4.26 -16.35 7.83
CA PRO A 151 5.07 -16.50 9.01
C PRO A 151 4.22 -16.79 10.26
N PRO A 152 4.77 -17.51 11.25
CA PRO A 152 4.15 -17.65 12.57
C PRO A 152 3.81 -16.28 13.17
N THR A 153 2.69 -16.17 13.86
CA THR A 153 2.17 -14.89 14.41
C THR A 153 3.07 -14.28 15.49
N ASP A 154 3.93 -15.08 16.10
CA ASP A 154 4.91 -14.66 17.10
C ASP A 154 6.29 -14.32 16.52
N THR A 155 6.44 -14.35 15.20
CA THR A 155 7.69 -14.00 14.54
C THR A 155 7.92 -12.48 14.63
N ASN A 156 9.01 -12.09 15.27
CA ASN A 156 9.44 -10.70 15.34
C ASN A 156 10.44 -10.40 14.24
N PHE A 157 10.10 -9.47 13.35
CA PHE A 157 10.97 -8.99 12.28
C PHE A 157 11.57 -7.60 12.56
N SER A 158 11.25 -7.00 13.70
CA SER A 158 11.77 -5.67 14.06
C SER A 158 13.26 -5.71 14.39
N PRO A 159 13.97 -4.60 14.19
CA PRO A 159 15.38 -4.51 14.57
C PRO A 159 15.53 -4.55 16.10
N GLY A 160 16.68 -5.00 16.55
CA GLY A 160 17.08 -4.84 17.97
C GLY A 160 17.34 -3.38 18.30
N PRO A 161 17.36 -3.02 19.61
CA PRO A 161 17.58 -1.64 20.06
C PRO A 161 18.94 -1.09 19.67
N ASP A 162 19.94 -1.96 19.57
CA ASP A 162 21.33 -1.59 19.25
C ASP A 162 21.69 -1.78 17.77
N ASP A 163 20.73 -2.21 16.93
CA ASP A 163 20.98 -2.45 15.52
C ASP A 163 21.21 -1.13 14.77
N ASN A 164 22.18 -1.16 13.87
CA ASN A 164 22.35 -0.09 12.90
C ASN A 164 21.25 -0.19 11.84
N LEU A 165 20.22 0.66 11.96
CA LEU A 165 19.07 0.65 11.08
C LEU A 165 19.42 0.73 9.58
N ALA A 166 20.46 1.50 9.23
CA ALA A 166 20.89 1.66 7.85
C ALA A 166 21.47 0.36 7.28
N VAL A 167 22.16 -0.42 8.09
CA VAL A 167 22.65 -1.75 7.71
C VAL A 167 21.49 -2.75 7.72
N TRP A 168 20.68 -2.70 8.77
CA TRP A 168 19.55 -3.62 8.96
C TRP A 168 18.54 -3.59 7.82
N ILE A 169 18.16 -2.40 7.32
CA ILE A 169 17.22 -2.30 6.20
C ILE A 169 17.83 -2.81 4.89
N VAL A 170 19.10 -2.46 4.62
CA VAL A 170 19.83 -2.92 3.41
C VAL A 170 19.98 -4.44 3.39
N ASP A 171 20.32 -5.06 4.53
CA ASP A 171 20.46 -6.51 4.65
C ASP A 171 19.12 -7.23 4.40
N GLY A 172 18.02 -6.68 4.98
CA GLY A 172 16.69 -7.23 4.77
C GLY A 172 16.20 -7.13 3.33
N THR A 173 16.51 -6.02 2.66
CA THR A 173 16.18 -5.83 1.25
C THR A 173 17.03 -6.73 0.36
N THR A 174 18.31 -6.91 0.67
CA THR A 174 19.17 -7.84 -0.06
C THR A 174 18.64 -9.26 0.02
N ALA A 175 18.26 -9.72 1.22
CA ALA A 175 17.65 -11.04 1.39
C ALA A 175 16.32 -11.20 0.63
N LEU A 176 15.51 -10.15 0.54
CA LEU A 176 14.28 -10.13 -0.25
C LEU A 176 14.57 -10.27 -1.75
N ILE A 177 15.52 -9.48 -2.26
CA ILE A 177 15.93 -9.53 -3.68
C ILE A 177 16.45 -10.93 -4.03
N ASP A 178 17.28 -11.52 -3.18
CA ASP A 178 17.80 -12.86 -3.38
C ASP A 178 16.69 -13.92 -3.39
N ALA A 179 15.70 -13.79 -2.50
CA ALA A 179 14.54 -14.69 -2.44
C ALA A 179 13.66 -14.57 -3.69
N LEU A 180 13.38 -13.33 -4.15
CA LEU A 180 12.62 -13.07 -5.39
C LEU A 180 13.33 -13.68 -6.61
N ALA A 181 14.65 -13.48 -6.71
CA ALA A 181 15.46 -14.01 -7.81
C ALA A 181 15.54 -15.54 -7.80
N ALA A 182 15.70 -16.14 -6.62
CA ALA A 182 15.80 -17.59 -6.48
C ALA A 182 14.49 -18.32 -6.78
N ALA A 183 13.36 -17.74 -6.37
CA ALA A 183 12.03 -18.32 -6.61
C ALA A 183 11.55 -18.12 -8.05
N GLY A 184 11.81 -16.95 -8.62
CA GLY A 184 11.26 -16.52 -9.91
C GLY A 184 9.79 -16.05 -9.80
N PRO A 185 9.33 -15.20 -10.73
CA PRO A 185 8.05 -14.49 -10.63
C PRO A 185 6.83 -15.43 -10.65
N GLU A 186 6.91 -16.53 -11.38
CA GLU A 186 5.79 -17.47 -11.58
C GLU A 186 5.68 -18.55 -10.48
N ALA A 187 6.62 -18.60 -9.56
CA ALA A 187 6.56 -19.56 -8.46
C ALA A 187 5.35 -19.28 -7.55
N GLU A 188 4.77 -20.34 -7.01
CA GLU A 188 3.68 -20.23 -6.04
C GLU A 188 4.22 -19.77 -4.68
N THR A 189 3.52 -18.82 -4.07
CA THR A 189 3.81 -18.37 -2.71
C THR A 189 2.56 -17.83 -2.06
N TRP A 190 2.53 -17.83 -0.75
CA TRP A 190 1.46 -17.20 -0.01
C TRP A 190 1.62 -15.67 0.04
N HIS A 191 0.51 -14.96 -0.10
CA HIS A 191 0.36 -13.54 0.24
C HIS A 191 -1.09 -13.23 0.62
N PRO A 192 -1.37 -12.14 1.35
CA PRO A 192 -2.70 -11.81 1.85
C PRO A 192 -3.60 -11.10 0.82
N PHE A 193 -3.11 -10.84 -0.38
CA PHE A 193 -3.80 -10.04 -1.38
C PHE A 193 -4.79 -10.90 -2.20
N PRO A 194 -5.90 -10.31 -2.73
CA PRO A 194 -6.90 -11.02 -3.53
C PRO A 194 -6.44 -11.22 -4.98
N LEU A 195 -5.20 -11.66 -5.16
CA LEU A 195 -4.53 -11.88 -6.44
C LEU A 195 -4.05 -13.33 -6.54
N GLU A 196 -3.50 -13.70 -7.70
CA GLU A 196 -2.87 -15.01 -7.90
C GLU A 196 -1.75 -15.21 -6.88
N GLN A 197 -1.69 -16.38 -6.22
CA GLN A 197 -0.69 -16.71 -5.20
C GLN A 197 0.68 -16.97 -5.84
N LYS A 198 1.29 -15.89 -6.37
CA LYS A 198 2.54 -15.88 -7.14
C LYS A 198 3.55 -14.90 -6.57
N VAL A 199 4.82 -15.22 -6.73
CA VAL A 199 5.95 -14.41 -6.25
C VAL A 199 5.97 -13.00 -6.87
N TRP A 200 5.55 -12.84 -8.14
CA TRP A 200 5.50 -11.55 -8.80
C TRP A 200 4.64 -10.51 -8.04
N VAL A 201 3.62 -10.96 -7.32
CA VAL A 201 2.76 -10.07 -6.52
C VAL A 201 3.56 -9.43 -5.39
N TRP A 202 4.40 -10.20 -4.71
CA TRP A 202 5.34 -9.66 -3.71
C TRP A 202 6.32 -8.67 -4.34
N GLY A 203 6.93 -9.03 -5.48
CA GLY A 203 7.89 -8.15 -6.16
C GLY A 203 7.28 -6.79 -6.48
N ARG A 204 6.10 -6.77 -7.14
CA ARG A 204 5.37 -5.53 -7.46
C ARG A 204 5.03 -4.75 -6.20
N ARG A 205 4.37 -5.39 -5.25
CA ARG A 205 3.93 -4.74 -4.03
C ARG A 205 5.06 -4.07 -3.27
N LEU A 206 6.20 -4.77 -3.12
CA LEU A 206 7.31 -4.25 -2.33
C LEU A 206 8.10 -3.17 -3.06
N ALA A 207 8.20 -3.23 -4.38
CA ALA A 207 8.76 -2.12 -5.14
C ALA A 207 7.95 -0.83 -4.94
N LEU A 208 6.61 -0.92 -5.05
CA LEU A 208 5.71 0.22 -4.83
C LEU A 208 5.74 0.73 -3.40
N GLU A 209 5.69 -0.16 -2.42
CA GLU A 209 5.73 0.20 -1.01
C GLU A 209 7.05 0.87 -0.62
N THR A 210 8.16 0.31 -1.08
CA THR A 210 9.49 0.86 -0.79
C THR A 210 9.68 2.22 -1.42
N ALA A 211 9.23 2.42 -2.67
CA ALA A 211 9.29 3.72 -3.34
C ALA A 211 8.46 4.79 -2.62
N MET A 212 7.25 4.44 -2.18
CA MET A 212 6.39 5.34 -1.41
C MET A 212 7.05 5.72 -0.07
N HIS A 213 7.57 4.76 0.67
CA HIS A 213 8.24 5.01 1.94
C HIS A 213 9.62 5.67 1.80
N ARG A 214 10.30 5.51 0.67
CA ARG A 214 11.47 6.31 0.35
C ARG A 214 11.09 7.78 0.14
N TRP A 215 9.98 8.05 -0.57
CA TRP A 215 9.44 9.40 -0.72
C TRP A 215 9.07 9.99 0.66
N ASP A 216 8.37 9.24 1.50
CA ASP A 216 8.03 9.63 2.88
C ASP A 216 9.28 9.94 3.71
N ALA A 217 10.33 9.12 3.62
CA ALA A 217 11.59 9.33 4.35
C ALA A 217 12.33 10.60 3.91
N GLN A 218 12.41 10.84 2.59
CA GLN A 218 13.06 12.04 2.06
C GLN A 218 12.31 13.31 2.48
N THR A 219 11.00 13.32 2.38
CA THR A 219 10.17 14.47 2.78
C THR A 219 10.22 14.73 4.28
N ALA A 220 10.22 13.69 5.11
CA ALA A 220 10.40 13.81 6.57
C ALA A 220 11.78 14.41 6.94
N ALA A 221 12.79 14.17 6.12
CA ALA A 221 14.12 14.77 6.26
C ALA A 221 14.25 16.17 5.61
N GLY A 222 13.18 16.71 5.01
CA GLY A 222 13.20 18.00 4.32
C GLY A 222 13.96 17.98 2.99
N LEU A 223 14.10 16.81 2.38
CA LEU A 223 14.76 16.62 1.09
C LEU A 223 13.72 16.63 -0.04
N GLU A 224 14.18 17.00 -1.24
CA GLU A 224 13.39 16.82 -2.45
C GLU A 224 13.22 15.33 -2.75
N ALA A 225 11.97 14.93 -3.05
CA ALA A 225 11.63 13.55 -3.34
C ALA A 225 10.83 13.47 -4.64
N MET A 226 11.25 12.59 -5.54
CA MET A 226 10.57 12.33 -6.81
C MET A 226 10.26 10.85 -6.92
N LEU A 227 9.15 10.51 -7.55
CA LEU A 227 8.79 9.13 -7.89
C LEU A 227 8.97 8.92 -9.39
N ASP A 228 9.41 7.73 -9.77
CA ASP A 228 9.49 7.34 -11.16
C ASP A 228 8.08 7.30 -11.79
N PRO A 229 7.87 7.90 -12.98
CA PRO A 229 6.55 7.98 -13.60
C PRO A 229 5.94 6.61 -13.95
N GLU A 230 6.73 5.66 -14.48
CA GLU A 230 6.25 4.33 -14.86
C GLU A 230 5.90 3.50 -13.61
N LEU A 231 6.72 3.60 -12.56
CA LEU A 231 6.44 2.99 -11.27
C LEU A 231 5.17 3.58 -10.64
N SER A 232 5.00 4.90 -10.74
CA SER A 232 3.82 5.62 -10.24
C SER A 232 2.55 5.20 -10.97
N SER A 233 2.60 5.07 -12.30
CA SER A 233 1.51 4.54 -13.11
C SER A 233 1.12 3.12 -12.65
N THR A 234 2.11 2.28 -12.37
CA THR A 234 1.88 0.94 -11.80
C THR A 234 1.22 1.02 -10.41
N GLY A 235 1.67 1.96 -9.56
CA GLY A 235 1.11 2.22 -8.24
C GLY A 235 -0.36 2.65 -8.28
N ILE A 236 -0.73 3.51 -9.24
CA ILE A 236 -2.12 3.88 -9.50
C ILE A 236 -2.93 2.64 -9.85
N GLY A 237 -2.42 1.82 -10.80
CA GLY A 237 -3.08 0.59 -11.21
C GLY A 237 -3.31 -0.37 -10.04
N GLU A 238 -2.30 -0.58 -9.17
CA GLU A 238 -2.42 -1.43 -7.98
C GLU A 238 -3.43 -0.85 -6.97
N TYR A 239 -3.42 0.46 -6.74
CA TYR A 239 -4.40 1.12 -5.88
C TYR A 239 -5.83 0.86 -6.39
N LEU A 240 -6.09 1.04 -7.67
CA LEU A 240 -7.40 0.82 -8.27
C LEU A 240 -7.79 -0.66 -8.32
N GLU A 241 -6.84 -1.58 -8.56
CA GLU A 241 -7.09 -3.02 -8.63
C GLU A 241 -7.37 -3.65 -7.27
N MET A 242 -6.61 -3.25 -6.25
CA MET A 242 -6.55 -3.93 -4.97
C MET A 242 -6.93 -3.00 -3.79
N GLY A 243 -6.40 -1.78 -3.78
CA GLY A 243 -6.56 -0.83 -2.70
C GLY A 243 -7.99 -0.35 -2.54
N LEU A 244 -8.53 0.20 -3.59
CA LEU A 244 -9.85 0.80 -3.58
C LEU A 244 -10.97 -0.22 -3.28
N PRO A 245 -11.00 -1.43 -3.88
CA PRO A 245 -11.94 -2.47 -3.46
C PRO A 245 -11.85 -2.85 -1.98
N ARG A 246 -10.62 -2.86 -1.44
CA ARG A 246 -10.39 -3.16 -0.02
C ARG A 246 -10.91 -2.05 0.89
N ILE A 247 -10.70 -0.78 0.51
CA ILE A 247 -11.24 0.38 1.24
C ILE A 247 -12.75 0.28 1.32
N LEU A 248 -13.42 0.08 0.17
CA LEU A 248 -14.88 -0.04 0.09
C LEU A 248 -15.40 -1.18 0.97
N ALA A 249 -14.75 -2.36 0.91
CA ALA A 249 -15.14 -3.51 1.70
C ALA A 249 -14.92 -3.31 3.20
N ARG A 250 -13.82 -2.66 3.60
CA ARG A 250 -13.50 -2.42 5.02
C ARG A 250 -14.42 -1.37 5.64
N ALA A 251 -14.74 -0.33 4.88
CA ALA A 251 -15.63 0.74 5.33
C ALA A 251 -17.11 0.36 5.25
N ASP A 252 -17.43 -0.77 4.60
CA ASP A 252 -18.81 -1.21 4.33
C ASP A 252 -19.61 -0.12 3.60
N VAL A 253 -18.97 0.51 2.60
CA VAL A 253 -19.61 1.53 1.76
C VAL A 253 -19.67 1.08 0.31
N PRO A 254 -20.78 1.39 -0.40
CA PRO A 254 -20.86 1.11 -1.83
C PRO A 254 -19.90 2.02 -2.61
N PRO A 255 -19.44 1.60 -3.80
CA PRO A 255 -18.71 2.48 -4.69
C PRO A 255 -19.58 3.67 -5.10
N PRO A 256 -19.00 4.87 -5.29
CA PRO A 256 -19.71 6.03 -5.80
C PRO A 256 -20.50 5.74 -7.08
N SER A 257 -21.67 6.35 -7.24
CA SER A 257 -22.51 6.14 -8.43
C SER A 257 -21.98 6.81 -9.69
N ALA A 258 -21.18 7.88 -9.53
CA ALA A 258 -20.50 8.56 -10.62
C ALA A 258 -19.25 7.78 -11.05
N SER A 259 -18.90 7.88 -12.33
CA SER A 259 -17.69 7.28 -12.89
C SER A 259 -16.51 8.26 -12.84
N LEU A 260 -15.29 7.71 -12.64
CA LEU A 260 -14.06 8.48 -12.63
C LEU A 260 -13.07 7.92 -13.66
N HIS A 261 -12.56 8.79 -14.54
CA HIS A 261 -11.44 8.51 -15.42
C HIS A 261 -10.14 8.99 -14.74
N VAL A 262 -9.15 8.14 -14.64
CA VAL A 262 -7.80 8.49 -14.18
C VAL A 262 -6.86 8.47 -15.37
N HIS A 263 -6.12 9.58 -15.61
CA HIS A 263 -5.31 9.77 -16.81
C HIS A 263 -3.95 10.36 -16.49
N CYS A 264 -2.89 9.59 -16.67
CA CYS A 264 -1.51 10.05 -16.56
C CYS A 264 -1.15 10.89 -17.80
N THR A 265 -0.51 12.05 -17.59
CA THR A 265 -0.18 12.98 -18.70
C THR A 265 1.24 12.83 -19.23
N ASP A 266 2.11 12.14 -18.50
CA ASP A 266 3.55 12.01 -18.77
C ASP A 266 3.97 10.59 -19.18
N VAL A 267 3.17 9.57 -18.82
CA VAL A 267 3.39 8.16 -19.19
C VAL A 267 2.10 7.49 -19.60
N SER A 268 2.18 6.27 -20.09
CA SER A 268 1.01 5.44 -20.35
C SER A 268 0.36 5.02 -19.04
N GLY A 269 -0.92 5.36 -18.89
CA GLY A 269 -1.70 4.99 -17.71
C GLY A 269 -3.07 5.65 -17.75
N GLU A 270 -4.11 4.84 -17.99
CA GLU A 270 -5.48 5.31 -18.05
C GLU A 270 -6.43 4.24 -17.52
N TRP A 271 -7.35 4.64 -16.66
CA TRP A 271 -8.33 3.74 -16.06
C TRP A 271 -9.69 4.42 -15.95
N LEU A 272 -10.74 3.67 -16.19
CA LEU A 272 -12.11 4.06 -15.87
C LEU A 272 -12.58 3.21 -14.67
N VAL A 273 -13.06 3.88 -13.61
CA VAL A 273 -13.70 3.23 -12.46
C VAL A 273 -15.15 3.68 -12.36
N TRP A 274 -16.03 2.76 -11.98
CA TRP A 274 -17.47 3.04 -11.84
C TRP A 274 -18.17 2.02 -10.93
N SER A 275 -19.42 2.32 -10.59
CA SER A 275 -20.33 1.39 -9.94
C SER A 275 -21.23 0.69 -10.98
N ASP A 276 -21.28 -0.63 -10.94
CA ASP A 276 -22.23 -1.43 -11.71
C ASP A 276 -23.16 -2.19 -10.75
N ASN A 277 -24.40 -1.70 -10.63
CA ASN A 277 -25.39 -2.24 -9.67
C ASN A 277 -24.84 -2.34 -8.23
N GLY A 278 -24.11 -1.31 -7.77
CA GLY A 278 -23.51 -1.26 -6.44
C GLY A 278 -22.21 -2.07 -6.31
N SER A 279 -21.69 -2.62 -7.40
CA SER A 279 -20.41 -3.32 -7.44
C SER A 279 -19.34 -2.46 -8.09
N TYR A 280 -18.18 -2.39 -7.48
CA TYR A 280 -17.01 -1.72 -8.05
C TYR A 280 -16.54 -2.38 -9.34
N ARG A 281 -16.25 -1.57 -10.34
CA ARG A 281 -15.66 -1.97 -11.62
C ARG A 281 -14.50 -1.07 -11.98
N MET A 282 -13.51 -1.64 -12.66
CA MET A 282 -12.34 -0.94 -13.20
C MET A 282 -11.95 -1.56 -14.54
N LEU A 283 -11.61 -0.71 -15.50
CA LEU A 283 -10.99 -1.10 -16.76
C LEU A 283 -9.80 -0.19 -17.07
N PRO A 284 -8.67 -0.74 -17.55
CA PRO A 284 -7.54 0.03 -18.04
C PRO A 284 -7.82 0.52 -19.47
N VAL A 285 -8.64 1.56 -19.61
CA VAL A 285 -9.10 2.07 -20.91
C VAL A 285 -9.18 3.59 -20.90
N HIS A 286 -8.95 4.19 -22.07
CA HIS A 286 -9.28 5.58 -22.33
C HIS A 286 -10.78 5.69 -22.65
N ASP A 287 -11.60 6.03 -21.67
CA ASP A 287 -13.02 6.34 -21.89
C ASP A 287 -13.46 7.46 -20.94
N LYS A 288 -14.54 8.14 -21.33
CA LYS A 288 -15.05 9.30 -20.62
C LYS A 288 -15.77 8.88 -19.34
N GLY A 289 -15.29 9.39 -18.19
CA GLY A 289 -16.02 9.38 -16.92
C GLY A 289 -16.88 10.63 -16.75
N ASP A 290 -17.68 10.66 -15.67
CA ASP A 290 -18.41 11.85 -15.21
C ASP A 290 -17.41 12.93 -14.78
N ALA A 291 -16.26 12.51 -14.20
CA ALA A 291 -15.09 13.32 -13.96
C ALA A 291 -13.82 12.61 -14.44
N ALA A 292 -12.73 13.36 -14.58
CA ALA A 292 -11.40 12.84 -14.83
C ALA A 292 -10.38 13.52 -13.90
N LEU A 293 -9.46 12.72 -13.35
CA LEU A 293 -8.21 13.20 -12.73
C LEU A 293 -7.12 13.16 -13.79
N ARG A 294 -6.42 14.29 -13.99
CA ARG A 294 -5.35 14.41 -14.98
C ARG A 294 -4.15 15.13 -14.37
N ALA A 295 -3.01 14.45 -14.34
CA ALA A 295 -1.72 15.01 -13.90
C ALA A 295 -0.58 14.05 -14.29
N PRO A 296 0.70 14.39 -14.02
CA PRO A 296 1.77 13.42 -14.00
C PRO A 296 1.43 12.23 -13.09
N ALA A 297 1.89 11.05 -13.45
CA ALA A 297 1.57 9.81 -12.73
C ALA A 297 1.95 9.89 -11.24
N ALA A 298 3.10 10.49 -10.93
CA ALA A 298 3.57 10.65 -9.56
C ALA A 298 2.57 11.48 -8.72
N ASP A 299 2.06 12.58 -9.26
CA ASP A 299 1.13 13.47 -8.55
C ASP A 299 -0.20 12.77 -8.30
N ILE A 300 -0.74 12.07 -9.32
CA ILE A 300 -1.97 11.28 -9.14
C ILE A 300 -1.78 10.23 -8.06
N TRP A 301 -0.67 9.47 -8.10
CA TRP A 301 -0.43 8.40 -7.12
C TRP A 301 -0.29 8.97 -5.71
N LEU A 302 0.46 10.07 -5.54
CA LEU A 302 0.63 10.74 -4.25
C LEU A 302 -0.70 11.31 -3.72
N VAL A 303 -1.56 11.86 -4.58
CA VAL A 303 -2.92 12.31 -4.19
C VAL A 303 -3.77 11.12 -3.75
N LEU A 304 -3.82 10.04 -4.52
CA LEU A 304 -4.60 8.84 -4.18
C LEU A 304 -4.11 8.19 -2.88
N MET A 305 -2.82 8.28 -2.60
CA MET A 305 -2.21 7.77 -1.36
C MET A 305 -2.20 8.80 -0.21
N GLY A 306 -2.78 9.99 -0.42
CA GLY A 306 -2.92 11.02 0.61
C GLY A 306 -1.63 11.75 1.00
N ARG A 307 -0.65 11.79 0.10
CA ARG A 307 0.63 12.49 0.27
C ARG A 307 0.61 13.91 -0.28
N LEU A 308 -0.21 14.16 -1.28
CA LEU A 308 -0.42 15.49 -1.85
C LEU A 308 -1.89 15.90 -1.75
N ASP A 309 -2.13 17.21 -1.75
CA ASP A 309 -3.48 17.76 -1.81
C ASP A 309 -4.08 17.55 -3.21
N ARG A 310 -5.40 17.37 -3.27
CA ARG A 310 -6.11 17.17 -4.55
C ARG A 310 -6.00 18.34 -5.53
N SER A 311 -5.57 19.52 -5.08
CA SER A 311 -5.29 20.67 -5.94
C SER A 311 -4.08 20.48 -6.85
N GLU A 312 -3.26 19.45 -6.62
CA GLU A 312 -2.12 19.10 -7.46
C GLU A 312 -2.52 18.31 -8.72
N VAL A 313 -3.78 17.94 -8.85
CA VAL A 313 -4.31 17.26 -10.03
C VAL A 313 -5.42 18.07 -10.69
N ASP A 314 -5.47 18.07 -12.03
CA ASP A 314 -6.56 18.67 -12.77
C ASP A 314 -7.81 17.80 -12.67
N ILE A 315 -8.92 18.38 -12.20
CA ILE A 315 -10.23 17.76 -12.21
C ILE A 315 -11.02 18.31 -13.40
N VAL A 316 -11.34 17.43 -14.34
CA VAL A 316 -12.11 17.76 -15.55
C VAL A 316 -13.48 17.09 -15.51
N GLY A 317 -14.54 17.81 -15.79
CA GLY A 317 -15.92 17.31 -15.72
C GLY A 317 -16.63 17.73 -14.44
N ASP A 318 -17.36 16.82 -13.79
CA ASP A 318 -18.10 17.12 -12.57
C ASP A 318 -17.18 17.00 -11.33
N PRO A 319 -16.86 18.10 -10.62
CA PRO A 319 -16.02 18.02 -9.42
C PRO A 319 -16.63 17.16 -8.32
N ALA A 320 -17.97 17.14 -8.19
CA ALA A 320 -18.63 16.33 -7.17
C ALA A 320 -18.46 14.82 -7.44
N ALA A 321 -18.38 14.43 -8.72
CA ALA A 321 -18.07 13.06 -9.11
C ALA A 321 -16.64 12.66 -8.71
N ALA A 322 -15.65 13.57 -8.89
CA ALA A 322 -14.28 13.34 -8.45
C ALA A 322 -14.17 13.26 -6.92
N ASP A 323 -14.80 14.23 -6.22
CA ASP A 323 -14.81 14.28 -4.75
C ASP A 323 -15.39 13.00 -4.14
N ALA A 324 -16.44 12.44 -4.74
CA ALA A 324 -17.04 11.19 -4.24
C ALA A 324 -16.05 10.01 -4.21
N TRP A 325 -15.07 9.96 -5.13
CA TRP A 325 -14.01 8.95 -5.15
C TRP A 325 -12.83 9.31 -4.26
N LEU A 326 -12.50 10.62 -4.17
CA LEU A 326 -11.36 11.09 -3.38
C LEU A 326 -11.67 11.22 -1.89
N ASP A 327 -12.95 11.33 -1.50
CA ASP A 327 -13.41 11.39 -0.10
C ASP A 327 -13.72 10.01 0.49
N LEU A 328 -13.45 8.93 -0.25
CA LEU A 328 -13.56 7.59 0.32
C LEU A 328 -12.61 7.46 1.53
N PRO A 329 -12.97 6.62 2.51
CA PRO A 329 -12.09 6.37 3.66
C PRO A 329 -10.69 5.96 3.22
N ASP A 330 -9.72 6.20 4.08
CA ASP A 330 -8.32 5.93 3.79
C ASP A 330 -8.01 4.44 3.67
N TRP A 331 -6.97 4.18 2.87
CA TRP A 331 -6.35 2.85 2.66
C TRP A 331 -5.92 2.18 3.95
#